data_d81b663776a0a756f106f6c4b85e70d8
#
_entry.id   d81b663776a0a756f106f6c4b85e70d8
#
_cell.length_a   1.000
_cell.length_b   1.000
_cell.length_c   1.000
_cell.angle_alpha   90.00
_cell.angle_beta   90.00
_cell.angle_gamma   90.00
#
_symmetry.space_group_name_H-M   'P 1'
#
loop_
_entity.id
_entity.type
_entity.pdbx_description
1 polymer ?
#
loop_
_entity_poly.entity_id
_entity_poly.type
_entity_poly.pdbx_seq_one_letter_code
_entity_poly.pdbx_strand_id
1 'polypeptide(L)'
;MPFTRAREPLTHTGALSGQCLRYAPFMIPFDSPGQRAIVDALRAHLPQLDAVILFGSLATGHARADSDADLAVFGAAPYAAVQLFDARMAAEAVLRRTVDLVDLRRAPTVLQMQILKDGYYLLGQASVLAGNFELFIFRSYEDLQIKRRGLMEDIAARGTVHA
;
A
#
# COMPACT_ATOMS: atom_id res chain seq x y z
N MET A 1 1.23 -4.02 31.08
CA MET A 1 2.27 -4.77 30.37
C MET A 1 2.33 -4.23 28.95
N PRO A 2 3.37 -3.46 28.52
CA PRO A 2 3.47 -2.91 27.19
C PRO A 2 4.03 -3.98 26.23
N PHE A 3 3.33 -4.21 25.12
CA PHE A 3 3.83 -5.01 24.00
C PHE A 3 4.81 -4.16 23.19
N THR A 4 6.05 -4.13 23.63
CA THR A 4 7.17 -3.60 22.84
C THR A 4 7.78 -4.78 22.09
N ARG A 5 7.31 -5.04 20.89
CA ARG A 5 8.04 -5.89 19.94
C ARG A 5 8.78 -4.97 18.99
N ALA A 6 10.01 -4.64 19.36
CA ALA A 6 10.97 -4.06 18.45
C ALA A 6 11.12 -5.01 17.26
N ARG A 7 10.71 -4.58 16.05
CA ARG A 7 11.06 -5.27 14.83
C ARG A 7 12.51 -4.90 14.53
N GLU A 8 13.38 -5.88 14.66
CA GLU A 8 14.77 -5.75 14.26
C GLU A 8 14.87 -5.37 12.77
N PRO A 9 15.85 -4.53 12.38
CA PRO A 9 16.11 -4.28 10.98
C PRO A 9 16.57 -5.60 10.35
N LEU A 10 15.83 -6.07 9.34
CA LEU A 10 16.20 -7.24 8.55
C LEU A 10 17.49 -6.94 7.78
N THR A 11 18.62 -7.19 8.41
CA THR A 11 19.89 -7.39 7.69
C THR A 11 19.79 -8.75 7.00
N HIS A 12 19.26 -8.77 5.79
CA HIS A 12 19.29 -9.96 4.96
C HIS A 12 20.69 -10.16 4.38
N THR A 13 21.56 -10.75 5.21
CA THR A 13 22.68 -11.57 4.75
C THR A 13 22.30 -13.01 5.11
N GLY A 14 21.30 -13.54 4.45
CA GLY A 14 20.86 -14.93 4.57
C GLY A 14 20.55 -15.45 3.18
N ALA A 15 21.34 -16.45 2.73
CA ALA A 15 21.12 -17.17 1.48
C ALA A 15 19.66 -17.62 1.40
N LEU A 16 18.89 -17.02 0.50
CA LEU A 16 17.54 -17.46 0.14
C LEU A 16 17.67 -18.86 -0.45
N SER A 17 17.11 -19.85 0.26
CA SER A 17 16.98 -21.22 -0.22
C SER A 17 16.40 -21.23 -1.64
N GLY A 18 16.97 -22.04 -2.53
CA GLY A 18 16.81 -22.03 -3.98
C GLY A 18 15.39 -22.19 -4.56
N GLN A 19 14.32 -22.06 -3.75
CA GLN A 19 12.94 -22.06 -4.22
C GLN A 19 12.37 -20.65 -4.46
N CYS A 20 12.89 -19.60 -3.83
CA CYS A 20 12.49 -18.21 -4.10
C CYS A 20 13.09 -17.64 -5.40
N LEU A 21 14.18 -18.22 -5.91
CA LEU A 21 14.88 -17.69 -7.09
C LEU A 21 14.17 -17.99 -8.43
N ARG A 22 13.16 -18.86 -8.48
CA ARG A 22 12.47 -19.22 -9.73
C ARG A 22 11.42 -18.21 -10.20
N TYR A 23 11.05 -17.23 -9.36
CA TYR A 23 10.11 -16.16 -9.71
C TYR A 23 10.77 -14.77 -9.82
N ALA A 24 12.09 -14.73 -9.81
CA ALA A 24 12.90 -13.52 -9.79
C ALA A 24 12.96 -12.66 -11.08
N PRO A 25 12.50 -13.06 -12.30
CA PRO A 25 12.64 -12.18 -13.45
C PRO A 25 11.60 -11.06 -13.52
N PHE A 26 10.57 -11.05 -12.68
CA PHE A 26 9.48 -10.07 -12.72
C PHE A 26 9.27 -9.29 -11.42
N MET A 27 10.03 -9.58 -10.39
CA MET A 27 10.10 -8.65 -9.26
C MET A 27 10.75 -7.38 -9.78
N ILE A 28 10.06 -6.24 -9.64
CA ILE A 28 10.73 -4.95 -9.66
C ILE A 28 11.89 -5.13 -8.67
N PRO A 29 13.14 -4.93 -9.09
CA PRO A 29 14.23 -5.00 -8.15
C PRO A 29 14.00 -3.86 -7.15
N PHE A 30 13.41 -4.19 -5.99
CA PHE A 30 13.31 -3.28 -4.85
C PHE A 30 14.68 -3.22 -4.17
N ASP A 31 15.73 -3.18 -4.99
CA ASP A 31 17.01 -2.74 -4.57
C ASP A 31 16.98 -1.22 -4.37
N SER A 32 17.83 -0.74 -3.53
CA SER A 32 17.90 0.67 -3.17
C SER A 32 17.88 1.68 -4.33
N PRO A 33 18.47 1.41 -5.54
CA PRO A 33 18.41 2.32 -6.67
C PRO A 33 17.04 2.40 -7.35
N GLY A 34 16.38 1.28 -7.63
CA GLY A 34 15.05 1.25 -8.26
C GLY A 34 13.97 1.86 -7.38
N GLN A 35 14.00 1.55 -6.09
CA GLN A 35 13.10 2.13 -5.11
C GLN A 35 13.26 3.66 -5.03
N ARG A 36 14.51 4.16 -5.01
CA ARG A 36 14.77 5.60 -5.01
C ARG A 36 14.25 6.27 -6.27
N ALA A 37 14.49 5.69 -7.45
CA ALA A 37 14.02 6.26 -8.71
C ALA A 37 12.50 6.42 -8.76
N ILE A 38 11.73 5.45 -8.24
CA ILE A 38 10.27 5.52 -8.14
C ILE A 38 9.86 6.64 -7.18
N VAL A 39 10.46 6.68 -5.99
CA VAL A 39 10.13 7.69 -4.98
C VAL A 39 10.46 9.10 -5.49
N ASP A 40 11.58 9.29 -6.17
CA ASP A 40 12.00 10.58 -6.72
C ASP A 40 11.06 11.03 -7.86
N ALA A 41 10.65 10.11 -8.74
CA ALA A 41 9.68 10.39 -9.79
C ALA A 41 8.33 10.83 -9.20
N LEU A 42 7.84 10.16 -8.16
CA LEU A 42 6.59 10.54 -7.48
C LEU A 42 6.72 11.89 -6.75
N ARG A 43 7.84 12.15 -6.07
CA ARG A 43 8.09 13.41 -5.35
C ARG A 43 8.11 14.64 -6.26
N ALA A 44 8.53 14.48 -7.51
CA ALA A 44 8.54 15.57 -8.48
C ALA A 44 7.14 16.16 -8.75
N HIS A 45 6.08 15.35 -8.55
CA HIS A 45 4.70 15.72 -8.84
C HIS A 45 3.80 15.78 -7.59
N LEU A 46 4.20 15.10 -6.50
CA LEU A 46 3.42 15.00 -5.27
C LEU A 46 4.11 15.78 -4.14
N PRO A 47 3.69 17.02 -3.87
CA PRO A 47 4.28 17.80 -2.78
C PRO A 47 3.99 17.17 -1.43
N GLN A 48 4.95 17.28 -0.50
CA GLN A 48 4.83 16.73 0.86
C GLN A 48 4.49 15.23 0.87
N LEU A 49 5.03 14.47 -0.09
CA LEU A 49 4.92 13.02 -0.13
C LEU A 49 5.60 12.41 1.10
N ASP A 50 4.81 11.78 1.97
CA ASP A 50 5.24 11.23 3.24
C ASP A 50 5.45 9.71 3.18
N ALA A 51 4.57 8.99 2.49
CA ALA A 51 4.71 7.55 2.30
C ALA A 51 4.37 7.10 0.88
N VAL A 52 5.03 6.02 0.47
CA VAL A 52 4.77 5.25 -0.76
C VAL A 52 4.73 3.78 -0.39
N ILE A 53 3.66 3.10 -0.74
CA ILE A 53 3.44 1.68 -0.45
C ILE A 53 3.19 0.95 -1.77
N LEU A 54 3.99 -0.08 -2.04
CA LEU A 54 3.69 -1.05 -3.09
C LEU A 54 2.72 -2.07 -2.53
N PHE A 55 1.66 -2.39 -3.27
CA PHE A 55 0.70 -3.42 -2.87
C PHE A 55 0.32 -4.33 -4.04
N GLY A 56 -0.73 -5.12 -3.92
CA GLY A 56 -1.20 -6.00 -4.98
C GLY A 56 -0.27 -7.17 -5.31
N SER A 57 -0.33 -7.62 -6.55
CA SER A 57 0.36 -8.84 -6.99
C SER A 57 1.88 -8.77 -6.90
N LEU A 58 2.45 -7.58 -7.13
CA LEU A 58 3.90 -7.36 -7.03
C LEU A 58 4.41 -7.42 -5.60
N ALA A 59 3.63 -6.92 -4.63
CA ALA A 59 3.99 -6.97 -3.22
C ALA A 59 3.89 -8.38 -2.63
N THR A 60 2.91 -9.17 -3.11
CA THR A 60 2.63 -10.52 -2.60
C THR A 60 3.38 -11.64 -3.32
N GLY A 61 4.16 -11.32 -4.36
CA GLY A 61 4.92 -12.32 -5.13
C GLY A 61 4.09 -13.12 -6.14
N HIS A 62 2.85 -12.72 -6.42
CA HIS A 62 1.95 -13.36 -7.38
C HIS A 62 1.91 -12.64 -8.75
N ALA A 63 2.86 -11.74 -8.99
CA ALA A 63 2.93 -10.97 -10.22
C ALA A 63 3.27 -11.82 -11.44
N ARG A 64 2.67 -11.47 -12.58
CA ARG A 64 3.02 -11.97 -13.92
C ARG A 64 3.87 -10.93 -14.65
N ALA A 65 4.38 -11.30 -15.83
CA ALA A 65 5.17 -10.39 -16.66
C ALA A 65 4.45 -9.10 -17.04
N ASP A 66 3.15 -9.20 -17.25
CA ASP A 66 2.23 -8.15 -17.65
C ASP A 66 1.44 -7.52 -16.51
N SER A 67 1.73 -7.91 -15.26
CA SER A 67 1.05 -7.33 -14.09
C SER A 67 1.38 -5.86 -13.94
N ASP A 68 0.35 -5.06 -13.65
CA ASP A 68 0.48 -3.66 -13.29
C ASP A 68 1.20 -3.49 -11.96
N ALA A 69 1.75 -2.30 -11.72
CA ALA A 69 2.34 -1.95 -10.43
C ALA A 69 1.31 -1.13 -9.63
N ASP A 70 0.82 -1.71 -8.54
CA ASP A 70 -0.12 -1.05 -7.63
C ASP A 70 0.66 -0.25 -6.59
N LEU A 71 0.56 1.09 -6.63
CA LEU A 71 1.22 2.00 -5.70
C LEU A 71 0.19 2.83 -4.95
N ALA A 72 0.34 2.91 -3.63
CA ALA A 72 -0.41 3.85 -2.80
C ALA A 72 0.51 4.97 -2.33
N VAL A 73 0.03 6.21 -2.41
CA VAL A 73 0.74 7.40 -1.97
C VAL A 73 -0.01 8.09 -0.83
N PHE A 74 0.74 8.66 0.09
CA PHE A 74 0.21 9.37 1.24
C PHE A 74 1.01 10.63 1.51
N GLY A 75 0.32 11.75 1.75
CA GLY A 75 0.92 13.04 2.09
C GLY A 75 0.11 13.77 3.16
N ALA A 76 0.49 15.00 3.46
CA ALA A 76 -0.18 15.81 4.47
C ALA A 76 -1.66 16.10 4.14
N ALA A 77 -2.00 16.22 2.84
CA ALA A 77 -3.36 16.42 2.33
C ALA A 77 -3.63 15.52 1.12
N PRO A 78 -4.90 15.30 0.75
CA PRO A 78 -5.25 14.60 -0.48
C PRO A 78 -4.70 15.31 -1.72
N TYR A 79 -4.22 14.53 -2.69
CA TYR A 79 -3.67 15.07 -3.93
C TYR A 79 -4.76 15.43 -4.95
N ALA A 80 -4.48 16.43 -5.80
CA ALA A 80 -5.34 16.73 -6.93
C ALA A 80 -5.23 15.66 -8.02
N ALA A 81 -6.29 15.46 -8.79
CA ALA A 81 -6.32 14.43 -9.84
C ALA A 81 -5.21 14.62 -10.90
N VAL A 82 -4.88 15.87 -11.26
CA VAL A 82 -3.80 16.17 -12.19
C VAL A 82 -2.45 15.79 -11.62
N GLN A 83 -2.19 16.02 -10.32
CA GLN A 83 -0.95 15.63 -9.67
C GLN A 83 -0.77 14.10 -9.66
N LEU A 84 -1.85 13.37 -9.35
CA LEU A 84 -1.83 11.90 -9.39
C LEU A 84 -1.61 11.37 -10.81
N PHE A 85 -2.21 12.02 -11.82
CA PHE A 85 -2.01 11.65 -13.21
C PHE A 85 -0.55 11.83 -13.64
N ASP A 86 0.04 13.01 -13.38
CA ASP A 86 1.43 13.31 -13.74
C ASP A 86 2.42 12.40 -12.99
N ALA A 87 2.17 12.16 -11.69
CA ALA A 87 2.96 11.26 -10.87
C ALA A 87 2.90 9.81 -11.38
N ARG A 88 1.72 9.34 -11.79
CA ARG A 88 1.53 8.03 -12.39
C ARG A 88 2.34 7.89 -13.67
N MET A 89 2.25 8.85 -14.59
CA MET A 89 3.02 8.84 -15.83
C MET A 89 4.53 8.82 -15.61
N ALA A 90 5.00 9.58 -14.61
CA ALA A 90 6.41 9.57 -14.22
C ALA A 90 6.85 8.20 -13.65
N ALA A 91 6.02 7.58 -12.82
CA ALA A 91 6.29 6.24 -12.27
C ALA A 91 6.28 5.16 -13.38
N GLU A 92 5.34 5.21 -14.33
CA GLU A 92 5.29 4.30 -15.49
C GLU A 92 6.56 4.40 -16.34
N ALA A 93 7.09 5.60 -16.55
CA ALA A 93 8.33 5.81 -17.30
C ALA A 93 9.54 5.14 -16.62
N VAL A 94 9.60 5.17 -15.28
CA VAL A 94 10.66 4.53 -14.48
C VAL A 94 10.49 3.01 -14.50
N LEU A 95 9.26 2.52 -14.26
CA LEU A 95 8.97 1.10 -14.10
C LEU A 95 8.83 0.35 -15.42
N ARG A 96 8.62 1.08 -16.53
CA ARG A 96 8.34 0.54 -17.87
C ARG A 96 7.17 -0.45 -17.88
N ARG A 97 6.14 -0.13 -17.09
CA ARG A 97 4.87 -0.88 -16.99
C ARG A 97 3.76 0.05 -16.52
N THR A 98 2.54 -0.38 -16.70
CA THR A 98 1.36 0.33 -16.19
C THR A 98 1.42 0.46 -14.67
N VAL A 99 1.03 1.62 -14.17
CA VAL A 99 0.97 1.90 -12.73
C VAL A 99 -0.48 2.23 -12.36
N ASP A 100 -1.02 1.55 -11.36
CA ASP A 100 -2.21 2.00 -10.65
C ASP A 100 -1.81 2.79 -9.42
N LEU A 101 -2.09 4.11 -9.42
CA LEU A 101 -1.67 5.02 -8.38
C LEU A 101 -2.86 5.48 -7.54
N VAL A 102 -2.89 5.07 -6.29
CA VAL A 102 -3.98 5.34 -5.35
C VAL A 102 -3.55 6.37 -4.30
N ASP A 103 -4.34 7.43 -4.11
CA ASP A 103 -4.22 8.31 -2.95
C ASP A 103 -4.84 7.59 -1.72
N LEU A 104 -4.00 7.20 -0.77
CA LEU A 104 -4.43 6.45 0.41
C LEU A 104 -5.47 7.19 1.26
N ARG A 105 -5.46 8.54 1.25
CA ARG A 105 -6.47 9.34 1.97
C ARG A 105 -7.87 9.25 1.36
N ARG A 106 -7.96 8.99 0.06
CA ARG A 106 -9.22 8.90 -0.69
C ARG A 106 -9.70 7.47 -0.90
N ALA A 107 -8.85 6.50 -0.65
CA ALA A 107 -9.19 5.10 -0.83
C ALA A 107 -10.30 4.66 0.16
N PRO A 108 -11.19 3.76 -0.24
CA PRO A 108 -12.15 3.15 0.69
C PRO A 108 -11.43 2.44 1.85
N THR A 109 -12.02 2.47 3.05
CA THR A 109 -11.42 1.91 4.28
C THR A 109 -10.98 0.45 4.12
N VAL A 110 -11.73 -0.36 3.37
CA VAL A 110 -11.37 -1.76 3.10
C VAL A 110 -10.08 -1.86 2.28
N LEU A 111 -9.95 -1.03 1.24
CA LEU A 111 -8.73 -0.97 0.42
C LEU A 111 -7.55 -0.40 1.22
N GLN A 112 -7.77 0.66 2.01
CA GLN A 112 -6.75 1.19 2.92
C GLN A 112 -6.20 0.10 3.83
N MET A 113 -7.09 -0.69 4.47
CA MET A 113 -6.69 -1.78 5.35
C MET A 113 -5.93 -2.89 4.62
N GLN A 114 -6.34 -3.25 3.41
CA GLN A 114 -5.65 -4.23 2.58
C GLN A 114 -4.25 -3.76 2.21
N ILE A 115 -4.10 -2.49 1.79
CA ILE A 115 -2.81 -1.89 1.47
C ILE A 115 -1.86 -1.93 2.67
N LEU A 116 -2.33 -1.59 3.88
CA LEU A 116 -1.50 -1.63 5.08
C LEU A 116 -1.13 -3.05 5.51
N LYS A 117 -2.00 -4.01 5.29
CA LYS A 117 -1.79 -5.40 5.69
C LYS A 117 -0.78 -6.11 4.78
N ASP A 118 -0.95 -5.96 3.48
CA ASP A 118 -0.25 -6.76 2.47
C ASP A 118 0.82 -5.96 1.71
N GLY A 119 0.88 -4.64 1.93
CA GLY A 119 1.76 -3.74 1.23
C GLY A 119 3.18 -3.69 1.79
N TYR A 120 4.10 -3.24 0.93
CA TYR A 120 5.51 -3.02 1.23
C TYR A 120 5.85 -1.54 1.10
N TYR A 121 6.39 -0.93 2.17
CA TYR A 121 6.79 0.47 2.18
C TYR A 121 8.04 0.72 1.33
N LEU A 122 7.91 1.55 0.31
CA LEU A 122 9.03 2.11 -0.45
C LEU A 122 9.55 3.39 0.21
N LEU A 123 8.68 4.11 0.91
CA LEU A 123 8.96 5.35 1.65
C LEU A 123 8.05 5.44 2.87
N GLY A 124 8.54 6.02 3.95
CA GLY A 124 7.71 6.49 5.06
C GLY A 124 7.37 5.47 6.13
N GLN A 125 7.97 4.28 6.15
CA GLN A 125 7.72 3.24 7.16
C GLN A 125 7.90 3.73 8.61
N ALA A 126 8.78 4.71 8.85
CA ALA A 126 9.03 5.30 10.16
C ALA A 126 8.39 6.70 10.32
N SER A 127 7.52 7.11 9.39
CA SER A 127 6.87 8.41 9.47
C SER A 127 5.83 8.45 10.59
N VAL A 128 5.89 9.50 11.42
CA VAL A 128 4.89 9.74 12.46
C VAL A 128 3.53 10.07 11.86
N LEU A 129 3.51 10.81 10.73
CA LEU A 129 2.28 11.18 10.05
C LEU A 129 1.58 9.96 9.46
N ALA A 130 2.32 9.08 8.77
CA ALA A 130 1.81 7.82 8.26
C ALA A 130 1.34 6.91 9.39
N GLY A 131 2.10 6.75 10.48
CA GLY A 131 1.73 5.92 11.60
C GLY A 131 0.44 6.38 12.31
N ASN A 132 0.23 7.67 12.47
CA ASN A 132 -1.03 8.21 13.01
C ASN A 132 -2.21 7.91 12.07
N PHE A 133 -1.98 7.98 10.75
CA PHE A 133 -3.03 7.67 9.79
C PHE A 133 -3.33 6.16 9.74
N GLU A 134 -2.34 5.30 9.89
CA GLU A 134 -2.55 3.85 10.06
C GLU A 134 -3.47 3.55 11.25
N LEU A 135 -3.23 4.16 12.40
CA LEU A 135 -4.10 4.01 13.58
C LEU A 135 -5.54 4.47 13.30
N PHE A 136 -5.70 5.55 12.54
CA PHE A 136 -7.02 6.00 12.10
C PHE A 136 -7.71 4.97 11.20
N ILE A 137 -6.99 4.39 10.23
CA ILE A 137 -7.50 3.34 9.34
C ILE A 137 -7.94 2.11 10.14
N PHE A 138 -7.12 1.64 11.09
CA PHE A 138 -7.46 0.49 11.93
C PHE A 138 -8.76 0.71 12.69
N ARG A 139 -8.92 1.86 13.34
CA ARG A 139 -10.15 2.20 14.07
C ARG A 139 -11.35 2.26 13.13
N SER A 140 -11.21 2.92 11.98
CA SER A 140 -12.27 3.05 10.98
C SER A 140 -12.70 1.68 10.44
N TYR A 141 -11.75 0.77 10.27
CA TYR A 141 -12.04 -0.59 9.81
C TYR A 141 -12.76 -1.42 10.89
N GLU A 142 -12.35 -1.31 12.15
CA GLU A 142 -13.05 -1.95 13.28
C GLU A 142 -14.50 -1.46 13.39
N ASP A 143 -14.73 -0.15 13.31
CA ASP A 143 -16.07 0.43 13.31
C ASP A 143 -16.93 -0.09 12.14
N LEU A 144 -16.33 -0.22 10.96
CA LEU A 144 -17.00 -0.77 9.79
C LEU A 144 -17.39 -2.24 10.01
N GLN A 145 -16.51 -3.05 10.60
CA GLN A 145 -16.81 -4.46 10.90
C GLN A 145 -17.93 -4.61 11.94
N ILE A 146 -17.94 -3.77 12.97
CA ILE A 146 -19.01 -3.78 13.99
C ILE A 146 -20.35 -3.45 13.34
N LYS A 147 -20.42 -2.39 12.53
CA LYS A 147 -21.64 -1.99 11.81
C LYS A 147 -22.13 -3.07 10.86
N ARG A 148 -21.19 -3.68 10.12
CA ARG A 148 -21.50 -4.77 9.19
C ARG A 148 -22.06 -6.00 9.91
N ARG A 149 -21.51 -6.37 11.07
CA ARG A 149 -21.99 -7.50 11.88
C ARG A 149 -23.40 -7.25 12.36
N GLY A 150 -23.68 -6.07 12.94
CA GLY A 150 -25.02 -5.71 13.39
C GLY A 150 -26.05 -5.74 12.26
N LEU A 151 -25.69 -5.24 11.06
CA LEU A 151 -26.56 -5.31 9.89
C LEU A 151 -26.85 -6.77 9.46
N MET A 152 -25.84 -7.62 9.45
CA MET A 152 -26.01 -9.04 9.08
C MET A 152 -26.86 -9.81 10.09
N GLU A 153 -26.71 -9.52 11.39
CA GLU A 153 -27.54 -10.08 12.45
C GLU A 153 -29.00 -9.63 12.29
N ASP A 154 -29.22 -8.36 11.98
CA ASP A 154 -30.55 -7.78 11.75
C ASP A 154 -31.25 -8.38 10.51
N ILE A 155 -30.49 -8.56 9.40
CA ILE A 155 -30.96 -9.24 8.19
C ILE A 155 -31.33 -10.70 8.50
N ALA A 156 -30.48 -11.41 9.23
CA ALA A 156 -30.73 -12.80 9.61
C ALA A 156 -32.00 -12.94 10.49
N ALA A 157 -32.23 -11.96 11.37
CA ALA A 157 -33.41 -11.96 12.24
C ALA A 157 -34.71 -11.57 11.53
N ARG A 158 -34.67 -10.65 10.55
CA ARG A 158 -35.86 -10.09 9.88
C ARG A 158 -36.12 -10.64 8.49
N GLY A 159 -35.14 -11.31 7.86
CA GLY A 159 -35.25 -11.91 6.51
C GLY A 159 -35.28 -10.90 5.35
N THR A 160 -35.13 -9.59 5.61
CA THR A 160 -35.13 -8.54 4.57
C THR A 160 -34.17 -7.39 4.90
N VAL A 161 -33.56 -6.87 3.86
CA VAL A 161 -32.88 -5.57 3.90
C VAL A 161 -33.93 -4.52 3.57
N HIS A 162 -34.32 -3.70 4.51
CA HIS A 162 -35.13 -2.51 4.20
C HIS A 162 -34.21 -1.44 3.62
N ALA A 163 -34.53 -1.03 2.39
CA ALA A 163 -33.95 0.16 1.75
C ALA A 163 -34.45 1.42 2.45
#